data_0b869184c593d1abff9c4f6de982ff98
#
_entry.id   0b869184c593d1abff9c4f6de982ff98
#
_cell.length_a   1.000
_cell.length_b   1.000
_cell.length_c   1.000
_cell.angle_alpha   90.00
_cell.angle_beta   90.00
_cell.angle_gamma   90.00
#
_symmetry.space_group_name_H-M   'P 1'
#
loop_
_entity.id
_entity.type
_entity.pdbx_description
1 polymer ?
#
loop_
_entity_poly.entity_id
_entity_poly.type
_entity_poly.pdbx_seq_one_letter_code
_entity_poly.pdbx_strand_id
1 'polypeptide(L)'
;MEQKKEKELRIRSCLTGAIWLALVFSTVISALLFAFLNHFFNLPGSIPVLGWLLIFNTLIAGLITSFINAKLLEPITRLSKAMKEVSQGDFEQHLETNSRIAEVGESYQSFNVMTKELRATEVLQMDFVSNVSHEFKTPINAIEGYTMLLQGEELSQEQEEYVEKILFNTQRLSGLVGNILLLSKLENQNIPMKKTEYRLDEQIRQAFLSLETKWTEKEIGFQVELEEVKYTGNEGLFMHIWMNLLDNAIKFSPAKGTIMMFLKQEKDSVMFILEDEGPGIEDDVKTRIFDKFYQADGSHKAEGNGLGLALVKRIVDSAGGTIKAENREYGGCRFVVELPIQKDEAI
;
A
#
# COMPACT_ATOMS: atom_id res chain seq x y z
N MET A 1 -16.28 -15.80 -12.26
CA MET A 1 -15.09 -16.32 -12.97
C MET A 1 -15.44 -17.00 -14.29
N GLU A 2 -16.51 -17.80 -14.37
CA GLU A 2 -16.99 -18.47 -15.62
C GLU A 2 -17.47 -17.50 -16.71
N GLN A 3 -18.25 -16.48 -16.41
CA GLN A 3 -18.74 -15.51 -17.39
C GLN A 3 -17.62 -14.70 -18.08
N LYS A 4 -16.50 -14.46 -17.39
CA LYS A 4 -15.34 -13.76 -17.95
C LYS A 4 -14.58 -14.64 -18.93
N LYS A 5 -14.49 -15.94 -18.65
CA LYS A 5 -13.89 -16.96 -19.53
C LYS A 5 -14.74 -17.17 -20.80
N GLU A 6 -16.05 -17.14 -20.67
CA GLU A 6 -16.98 -17.28 -21.81
C GLU A 6 -16.94 -16.06 -22.75
N LYS A 7 -16.79 -14.86 -22.22
CA LYS A 7 -16.65 -13.61 -23.00
C LYS A 7 -15.30 -13.51 -23.73
N GLU A 8 -14.22 -13.92 -23.08
CA GLU A 8 -12.89 -14.04 -23.71
C GLU A 8 -12.87 -15.10 -24.82
N LEU A 9 -13.52 -16.25 -24.63
CA LEU A 9 -13.68 -17.28 -25.64
C LEU A 9 -14.50 -16.77 -26.83
N ARG A 10 -15.57 -15.99 -26.62
CA ARG A 10 -16.38 -15.40 -27.71
C ARG A 10 -15.59 -14.39 -28.55
N ILE A 11 -14.81 -13.50 -27.93
CA ILE A 11 -13.99 -12.52 -28.65
C ILE A 11 -12.88 -13.22 -29.44
N ARG A 12 -12.21 -14.19 -28.84
CA ARG A 12 -11.21 -15.01 -29.52
C ARG A 12 -11.80 -15.80 -30.71
N SER A 13 -12.94 -16.43 -30.52
CA SER A 13 -13.58 -17.19 -31.58
C SER A 13 -14.10 -16.30 -32.72
N CYS A 14 -14.60 -15.10 -32.41
CA CYS A 14 -15.03 -14.11 -33.40
C CYS A 14 -13.83 -13.56 -34.22
N LEU A 15 -12.73 -13.25 -33.54
CA LEU A 15 -11.49 -12.79 -34.19
C LEU A 15 -10.83 -13.86 -35.03
N THR A 16 -10.75 -15.08 -34.51
CA THR A 16 -10.22 -16.23 -35.30
C THR A 16 -11.14 -16.53 -36.46
N GLY A 17 -12.45 -16.49 -36.31
CA GLY A 17 -13.42 -16.64 -37.39
C GLY A 17 -13.26 -15.56 -38.47
N ALA A 18 -13.08 -14.31 -38.12
CA ALA A 18 -12.84 -13.23 -39.06
C ALA A 18 -11.51 -13.37 -39.83
N ILE A 19 -10.47 -13.83 -39.17
CA ILE A 19 -9.16 -14.12 -39.81
C ILE A 19 -9.31 -15.27 -40.79
N TRP A 20 -9.97 -16.36 -40.39
CA TRP A 20 -10.24 -17.49 -41.28
C TRP A 20 -11.09 -17.10 -42.49
N LEU A 21 -12.13 -16.31 -42.32
CA LEU A 21 -12.98 -15.78 -43.38
C LEU A 21 -12.18 -14.92 -44.35
N ALA A 22 -11.28 -14.07 -43.85
CA ALA A 22 -10.43 -13.23 -44.66
C ALA A 22 -9.39 -14.06 -45.46
N LEU A 23 -8.83 -15.10 -44.86
CA LEU A 23 -7.91 -16.04 -45.54
C LEU A 23 -8.63 -16.85 -46.64
N VAL A 24 -9.82 -17.37 -46.36
CA VAL A 24 -10.65 -18.09 -47.33
C VAL A 24 -11.05 -17.17 -48.48
N PHE A 25 -11.47 -15.93 -48.17
CA PHE A 25 -11.83 -14.94 -49.19
C PHE A 25 -10.63 -14.56 -50.06
N SER A 26 -9.44 -14.38 -49.46
CA SER A 26 -8.19 -14.14 -50.15
C SER A 26 -7.79 -15.30 -51.05
N THR A 27 -7.96 -16.54 -50.63
CA THR A 27 -7.69 -17.74 -51.47
C THR A 27 -8.65 -17.85 -52.63
N VAL A 28 -9.94 -17.55 -52.45
CA VAL A 28 -10.96 -17.54 -53.50
C VAL A 28 -10.68 -16.46 -54.53
N ILE A 29 -10.37 -15.22 -54.10
CA ILE A 29 -9.99 -14.14 -55.02
C ILE A 29 -8.74 -14.49 -55.79
N SER A 30 -7.72 -15.06 -55.16
CA SER A 30 -6.48 -15.47 -55.80
C SER A 30 -6.72 -16.56 -56.85
N ALA A 31 -7.61 -17.52 -56.55
CA ALA A 31 -7.99 -18.57 -57.48
C ALA A 31 -8.77 -18.03 -58.71
N LEU A 32 -9.69 -17.09 -58.50
CA LEU A 32 -10.43 -16.41 -59.56
C LEU A 32 -9.51 -15.53 -60.43
N LEU A 33 -8.57 -14.83 -59.83
CA LEU A 33 -7.58 -14.03 -60.56
C LEU A 33 -6.67 -14.93 -61.40
N PHE A 34 -6.26 -16.07 -60.84
CA PHE A 34 -5.50 -17.06 -61.59
C PHE A 34 -6.29 -17.60 -62.77
N ALA A 35 -7.54 -18.03 -62.57
CA ALA A 35 -8.39 -18.54 -63.65
C ALA A 35 -8.57 -17.50 -64.76
N PHE A 36 -8.78 -16.23 -64.38
CA PHE A 36 -8.87 -15.12 -65.32
C PHE A 36 -7.59 -14.89 -66.13
N LEU A 37 -6.43 -14.82 -65.44
CA LEU A 37 -5.13 -14.61 -66.07
C LEU A 37 -4.76 -15.80 -66.98
N ASN A 38 -5.04 -17.02 -66.55
CA ASN A 38 -4.79 -18.21 -67.35
C ASN A 38 -5.65 -18.26 -68.63
N HIS A 39 -6.90 -17.81 -68.53
CA HIS A 39 -7.81 -17.75 -69.70
C HIS A 39 -7.35 -16.69 -70.72
N PHE A 40 -6.87 -15.53 -70.28
CA PHE A 40 -6.49 -14.43 -71.14
C PHE A 40 -5.05 -14.51 -71.67
N PHE A 41 -4.10 -15.05 -70.90
CA PHE A 41 -2.67 -14.98 -71.18
C PHE A 41 -2.00 -16.33 -71.50
N ASN A 42 -2.77 -17.42 -71.50
CA ASN A 42 -2.27 -18.81 -71.80
C ASN A 42 -0.94 -19.14 -71.09
N LEU A 43 -0.87 -18.90 -69.78
CA LEU A 43 0.34 -18.99 -68.95
C LEU A 43 0.86 -20.44 -68.88
N PRO A 44 2.13 -20.72 -69.29
CA PRO A 44 2.68 -22.03 -69.24
C PRO A 44 3.00 -22.47 -67.81
N GLY A 45 2.36 -23.54 -67.39
CA GLY A 45 2.70 -24.29 -66.21
C GLY A 45 2.06 -23.80 -64.89
N SER A 46 1.51 -24.71 -64.10
CA SER A 46 0.79 -24.46 -62.83
C SER A 46 1.71 -24.11 -61.63
N ILE A 47 2.99 -24.48 -61.69
CA ILE A 47 3.93 -24.33 -60.55
C ILE A 47 4.29 -22.84 -60.22
N PRO A 48 4.67 -21.97 -61.16
CA PRO A 48 4.98 -20.58 -60.87
C PRO A 48 3.76 -19.80 -60.34
N VAL A 49 2.57 -20.19 -60.76
CA VAL A 49 1.32 -19.57 -60.34
C VAL A 49 0.97 -19.91 -58.90
N LEU A 50 1.20 -21.14 -58.47
CA LEU A 50 1.02 -21.50 -57.05
C LEU A 50 1.95 -20.72 -56.15
N GLY A 51 3.18 -20.47 -56.57
CA GLY A 51 4.14 -19.61 -55.84
C GLY A 51 3.65 -18.16 -55.66
N TRP A 52 3.12 -17.55 -56.73
CA TRP A 52 2.55 -16.22 -56.67
C TRP A 52 1.30 -16.11 -55.77
N LEU A 53 0.43 -17.14 -55.80
CA LEU A 53 -0.74 -17.25 -54.91
C LEU A 53 -0.34 -17.31 -53.43
N LEU A 54 0.68 -18.07 -53.09
CA LEU A 54 1.21 -18.16 -51.74
C LEU A 54 1.79 -16.85 -51.25
N ILE A 55 2.59 -16.16 -52.10
CA ILE A 55 3.15 -14.83 -51.77
C ILE A 55 2.03 -13.82 -51.55
N PHE A 56 1.04 -13.77 -52.43
CA PHE A 56 -0.10 -12.85 -52.31
C PHE A 56 -0.92 -13.11 -51.05
N ASN A 57 -1.22 -14.36 -50.71
CA ASN A 57 -1.92 -14.70 -49.47
C ASN A 57 -1.12 -14.34 -48.21
N THR A 58 0.19 -14.58 -48.20
CA THR A 58 1.03 -14.20 -47.04
C THR A 58 1.10 -12.69 -46.85
N LEU A 59 1.17 -11.89 -47.94
CA LEU A 59 1.13 -10.44 -47.87
C LEU A 59 -0.22 -9.93 -47.33
N ILE A 60 -1.34 -10.47 -47.82
CA ILE A 60 -2.68 -10.09 -47.33
C ILE A 60 -2.84 -10.46 -45.83
N ALA A 61 -2.43 -11.68 -45.46
CA ALA A 61 -2.48 -12.11 -44.06
C ALA A 61 -1.63 -11.23 -43.17
N GLY A 62 -0.44 -10.82 -43.60
CA GLY A 62 0.41 -9.87 -42.89
C GLY A 62 -0.23 -8.50 -42.72
N LEU A 63 -0.85 -7.96 -43.76
CA LEU A 63 -1.58 -6.68 -43.68
C LEU A 63 -2.77 -6.72 -42.73
N ILE A 64 -3.58 -7.81 -42.79
CA ILE A 64 -4.73 -8.00 -41.91
C ILE A 64 -4.25 -8.11 -40.46
N THR A 65 -3.23 -8.92 -40.19
CA THR A 65 -2.67 -9.12 -38.87
C THR A 65 -2.12 -7.79 -38.32
N SER A 66 -1.38 -7.04 -39.12
CA SER A 66 -0.87 -5.71 -38.73
C SER A 66 -1.99 -4.72 -38.41
N PHE A 67 -3.05 -4.74 -39.25
CA PHE A 67 -4.23 -3.89 -39.03
C PHE A 67 -4.97 -4.24 -37.73
N ILE A 68 -5.20 -5.53 -37.46
CA ILE A 68 -5.84 -5.98 -36.22
C ILE A 68 -4.98 -5.63 -35.00
N ASN A 69 -3.68 -5.84 -35.09
CA ASN A 69 -2.76 -5.51 -34.00
C ASN A 69 -2.82 -4.00 -33.67
N ALA A 70 -2.65 -3.14 -34.69
CA ALA A 70 -2.62 -1.68 -34.48
C ALA A 70 -3.98 -1.09 -34.08
N LYS A 71 -5.10 -1.70 -34.51
CA LYS A 71 -6.44 -1.13 -34.30
C LYS A 71 -7.20 -1.70 -33.11
N LEU A 72 -6.89 -2.93 -32.70
CA LEU A 72 -7.61 -3.63 -31.63
C LEU A 72 -6.71 -4.03 -30.47
N LEU A 73 -5.59 -4.71 -30.75
CA LEU A 73 -4.76 -5.25 -29.66
C LEU A 73 -3.97 -4.18 -28.94
N GLU A 74 -3.36 -3.26 -29.64
CA GLU A 74 -2.56 -2.19 -29.04
C GLU A 74 -3.40 -1.28 -28.10
N PRO A 75 -4.58 -0.77 -28.52
CA PRO A 75 -5.44 0.00 -27.64
C PRO A 75 -5.91 -0.75 -26.39
N ILE A 76 -6.26 -2.03 -26.53
CA ILE A 76 -6.66 -2.87 -25.38
C ILE A 76 -5.49 -3.04 -24.41
N THR A 77 -4.28 -3.25 -24.91
CA THR A 77 -3.07 -3.39 -24.09
C THR A 77 -2.76 -2.10 -23.35
N ARG A 78 -2.91 -0.94 -24.00
CA ARG A 78 -2.76 0.38 -23.36
C ARG A 78 -3.77 0.59 -22.24
N LEU A 79 -5.04 0.26 -22.49
CA LEU A 79 -6.11 0.33 -21.47
C LEU A 79 -5.80 -0.59 -20.28
N SER A 80 -5.39 -1.83 -20.56
CA SER A 80 -5.03 -2.80 -19.51
C SER A 80 -3.87 -2.31 -18.65
N LYS A 81 -2.85 -1.69 -19.27
CA LYS A 81 -1.71 -1.11 -18.54
C LYS A 81 -2.15 0.06 -17.66
N ALA A 82 -2.91 1.00 -18.21
CA ALA A 82 -3.43 2.15 -17.47
C ALA A 82 -4.34 1.71 -16.30
N MET A 83 -5.21 0.72 -16.51
CA MET A 83 -6.02 0.13 -15.43
C MET A 83 -5.17 -0.49 -14.31
N LYS A 84 -4.04 -1.11 -14.66
CA LYS A 84 -3.11 -1.65 -13.66
C LYS A 84 -2.45 -0.54 -12.84
N GLU A 85 -2.04 0.56 -13.47
CA GLU A 85 -1.46 1.72 -12.78
C GLU A 85 -2.49 2.39 -11.85
N VAL A 86 -3.74 2.54 -12.31
CA VAL A 86 -4.85 3.01 -11.46
C VAL A 86 -5.11 2.08 -10.28
N SER A 87 -5.00 0.77 -10.46
CA SER A 87 -5.16 -0.20 -9.37
C SER A 87 -4.03 -0.13 -8.32
N GLN A 88 -2.93 0.51 -8.64
CA GLN A 88 -1.79 0.78 -7.75
C GLN A 88 -1.86 2.18 -7.11
N GLY A 89 -2.95 2.92 -7.36
CA GLY A 89 -3.19 4.24 -6.78
C GLY A 89 -2.75 5.42 -7.67
N ASP A 90 -2.27 5.19 -8.89
CA ASP A 90 -1.95 6.26 -9.82
C ASP A 90 -3.21 6.69 -10.61
N PHE A 91 -3.93 7.67 -10.07
CA PHE A 91 -5.12 8.23 -10.69
C PHE A 91 -4.82 9.38 -11.67
N GLU A 92 -3.55 9.68 -11.98
CA GLU A 92 -3.19 10.68 -12.99
C GLU A 92 -3.23 10.14 -14.43
N GLN A 93 -3.46 8.85 -14.59
CA GLN A 93 -3.51 8.20 -15.89
C GLN A 93 -4.62 8.77 -16.78
N HIS A 94 -4.24 9.16 -17.99
CA HIS A 94 -5.17 9.67 -19.01
C HIS A 94 -4.89 9.00 -20.35
N LEU A 95 -5.93 8.51 -21.01
CA LEU A 95 -5.85 7.89 -22.33
C LEU A 95 -6.42 8.85 -23.39
N GLU A 96 -5.65 9.09 -24.47
CA GLU A 96 -6.10 9.91 -25.57
C GLU A 96 -7.26 9.23 -26.32
N THR A 97 -8.40 9.92 -26.38
CA THR A 97 -9.66 9.38 -26.96
C THR A 97 -9.71 9.44 -28.49
N ASN A 98 -8.62 9.81 -29.16
CA ASN A 98 -8.58 9.97 -30.62
C ASN A 98 -8.49 8.61 -31.37
N SER A 99 -9.38 7.66 -31.02
CA SER A 99 -9.49 6.37 -31.72
C SER A 99 -10.44 6.46 -32.90
N ARG A 100 -10.07 5.83 -34.04
CA ARG A 100 -10.96 5.68 -35.20
C ARG A 100 -12.04 4.61 -34.99
N ILE A 101 -11.92 3.80 -33.94
CA ILE A 101 -12.90 2.78 -33.54
C ILE A 101 -13.72 3.36 -32.40
N ALA A 102 -15.02 3.55 -32.59
CA ALA A 102 -15.91 4.22 -31.65
C ALA A 102 -15.90 3.52 -30.26
N GLU A 103 -15.94 2.19 -30.23
CA GLU A 103 -15.98 1.40 -29.00
C GLU A 103 -14.68 1.55 -28.18
N VAL A 104 -13.55 1.69 -28.84
CA VAL A 104 -12.28 1.95 -28.15
C VAL A 104 -12.27 3.38 -27.58
N GLY A 105 -12.72 4.35 -28.36
CA GLY A 105 -12.84 5.76 -27.90
C GLY A 105 -13.78 5.89 -26.72
N GLU A 106 -14.95 5.23 -26.74
CA GLU A 106 -15.90 5.20 -25.62
C GLU A 106 -15.32 4.54 -24.37
N SER A 107 -14.59 3.43 -24.54
CA SER A 107 -13.90 2.76 -23.43
C SER A 107 -12.83 3.66 -22.79
N TYR A 108 -12.06 4.40 -23.58
CA TYR A 108 -11.06 5.35 -23.09
C TYR A 108 -11.73 6.55 -22.40
N GLN A 109 -12.83 7.06 -22.94
CA GLN A 109 -13.58 8.13 -22.31
C GLN A 109 -14.15 7.68 -20.95
N SER A 110 -14.77 6.50 -20.89
CA SER A 110 -15.27 5.92 -19.65
C SER A 110 -14.18 5.71 -18.61
N PHE A 111 -13.01 5.23 -19.04
CA PHE A 111 -11.83 5.10 -18.19
C PHE A 111 -11.38 6.46 -17.64
N ASN A 112 -11.26 7.49 -18.50
CA ASN A 112 -10.85 8.84 -18.07
C ASN A 112 -11.85 9.51 -17.12
N VAL A 113 -13.15 9.28 -17.30
CA VAL A 113 -14.18 9.74 -16.36
C VAL A 113 -14.02 9.04 -15.02
N MET A 114 -13.85 7.71 -15.02
CA MET A 114 -13.65 6.94 -13.80
C MET A 114 -12.40 7.39 -13.03
N THR A 115 -11.26 7.58 -13.71
CA THR A 115 -10.02 8.03 -13.06
C THR A 115 -10.16 9.44 -12.49
N LYS A 116 -10.86 10.33 -13.20
CA LYS A 116 -11.15 11.69 -12.71
C LYS A 116 -12.01 11.67 -11.45
N GLU A 117 -13.05 10.84 -11.38
CA GLU A 117 -13.91 10.71 -10.20
C GLU A 117 -13.16 10.08 -9.01
N LEU A 118 -12.32 9.08 -9.28
CA LEU A 118 -11.45 8.49 -8.25
C LEU A 118 -10.47 9.52 -7.67
N ARG A 119 -9.83 10.31 -8.53
CA ARG A 119 -8.93 11.39 -8.12
C ARG A 119 -9.67 12.47 -7.32
N ALA A 120 -10.85 12.88 -7.76
CA ALA A 120 -11.66 13.86 -7.03
C ALA A 120 -12.04 13.33 -5.64
N THR A 121 -12.40 12.06 -5.53
CA THR A 121 -12.71 11.41 -4.25
C THR A 121 -11.48 11.36 -3.34
N GLU A 122 -10.30 11.04 -3.88
CA GLU A 122 -9.04 11.04 -3.14
C GLU A 122 -8.69 12.43 -2.59
N VAL A 123 -8.78 13.47 -3.43
CA VAL A 123 -8.53 14.87 -3.01
C VAL A 123 -9.52 15.30 -1.92
N LEU A 124 -10.82 15.02 -2.09
CA LEU A 124 -11.83 15.32 -1.07
C LEU A 124 -11.55 14.59 0.24
N GLN A 125 -11.11 13.34 0.18
CA GLN A 125 -10.76 12.56 1.38
C GLN A 125 -9.54 13.16 2.08
N MET A 126 -8.52 13.62 1.36
CA MET A 126 -7.35 14.28 1.91
C MET A 126 -7.68 15.62 2.56
N ASP A 127 -8.44 16.46 1.87
CA ASP A 127 -8.90 17.76 2.39
C ASP A 127 -9.77 17.57 3.62
N PHE A 128 -10.69 16.60 3.60
CA PHE A 128 -11.50 16.24 4.75
C PHE A 128 -10.63 15.84 5.94
N VAL A 129 -9.70 14.92 5.75
CA VAL A 129 -8.79 14.46 6.82
C VAL A 129 -7.94 15.60 7.35
N SER A 130 -7.43 16.49 6.49
CA SER A 130 -6.62 17.64 6.89
C SER A 130 -7.45 18.66 7.69
N ASN A 131 -8.63 19.01 7.20
CA ASN A 131 -9.52 19.98 7.83
C ASN A 131 -10.04 19.46 9.16
N VAL A 132 -10.49 18.20 9.22
CA VAL A 132 -10.93 17.52 10.45
C VAL A 132 -9.81 17.52 11.50
N SER A 133 -8.54 17.36 11.07
CA SER A 133 -7.38 17.45 11.96
C SER A 133 -7.32 18.77 12.69
N HIS A 134 -7.42 19.86 11.95
CA HIS A 134 -7.34 21.22 12.51
C HIS A 134 -8.55 21.54 13.40
N GLU A 135 -9.75 21.13 12.95
CA GLU A 135 -11.01 21.37 13.68
C GLU A 135 -11.08 20.60 15.01
N PHE A 136 -10.47 19.42 15.12
CA PHE A 136 -10.38 18.71 16.40
C PHE A 136 -9.24 19.19 17.29
N LYS A 137 -8.09 19.53 16.71
CA LYS A 137 -6.91 19.94 17.49
C LYS A 137 -7.16 21.25 18.27
N THR A 138 -7.89 22.17 17.67
CA THR A 138 -8.17 23.48 18.29
C THR A 138 -8.96 23.37 19.60
N PRO A 139 -10.16 22.71 19.67
CA PRO A 139 -10.89 22.58 20.93
C PRO A 139 -10.17 21.70 21.94
N ILE A 140 -9.45 20.66 21.49
CA ILE A 140 -8.66 19.80 22.38
C ILE A 140 -7.57 20.63 23.07
N ASN A 141 -6.79 21.41 22.31
CA ASN A 141 -5.74 22.26 22.86
C ASN A 141 -6.32 23.36 23.81
N ALA A 142 -7.53 23.87 23.52
CA ALA A 142 -8.20 24.82 24.40
C ALA A 142 -8.58 24.17 25.74
N ILE A 143 -9.16 22.97 25.74
CA ILE A 143 -9.50 22.22 26.97
C ILE A 143 -8.23 21.93 27.76
N GLU A 144 -7.16 21.43 27.09
CA GLU A 144 -5.86 21.19 27.73
C GLU A 144 -5.28 22.44 28.35
N GLY A 145 -5.28 23.57 27.62
CA GLY A 145 -4.77 24.84 28.09
C GLY A 145 -5.55 25.39 29.30
N TYR A 146 -6.89 25.39 29.28
CA TYR A 146 -7.68 25.81 30.43
C TYR A 146 -7.52 24.88 31.63
N THR A 147 -7.35 23.58 31.40
CA THR A 147 -7.14 22.64 32.50
C THR A 147 -5.76 22.83 33.14
N MET A 148 -4.70 23.11 32.33
CA MET A 148 -3.38 23.48 32.86
C MET A 148 -3.40 24.77 33.66
N LEU A 149 -4.21 25.79 33.29
CA LEU A 149 -4.38 27.00 34.04
C LEU A 149 -5.05 26.72 35.40
N LEU A 150 -6.02 25.83 35.45
CA LEU A 150 -6.67 25.42 36.71
C LEU A 150 -5.70 24.72 37.66
N GLN A 151 -4.71 23.95 37.14
CA GLN A 151 -3.68 23.31 37.99
C GLN A 151 -2.79 24.33 38.74
N GLY A 152 -2.70 25.58 38.26
CA GLY A 152 -1.95 26.66 38.92
C GLY A 152 -2.70 27.37 40.08
N GLU A 153 -3.98 27.03 40.31
CA GLU A 153 -4.82 27.63 41.33
C GLU A 153 -4.88 26.74 42.60
N GLU A 154 -5.30 27.32 43.74
CA GLU A 154 -5.55 26.53 44.96
C GLU A 154 -6.82 25.68 44.77
N LEU A 155 -6.64 24.41 44.41
CA LEU A 155 -7.72 23.44 44.21
C LEU A 155 -7.91 22.57 45.45
N SER A 156 -9.15 22.14 45.69
CA SER A 156 -9.39 21.03 46.61
C SER A 156 -8.87 19.71 46.03
N GLN A 157 -8.56 18.74 46.87
CA GLN A 157 -8.08 17.43 46.45
C GLN A 157 -9.01 16.77 45.40
N GLU A 158 -10.33 16.93 45.53
CA GLU A 158 -11.32 16.41 44.61
C GLU A 158 -11.26 17.15 43.22
N GLN A 159 -11.05 18.45 43.25
CA GLN A 159 -10.89 19.25 42.04
C GLN A 159 -9.58 18.95 41.33
N GLU A 160 -8.50 18.72 42.05
CA GLU A 160 -7.21 18.28 41.51
C GLU A 160 -7.35 16.93 40.76
N GLU A 161 -8.06 15.97 41.36
CA GLU A 161 -8.35 14.68 40.69
C GLU A 161 -9.19 14.85 39.43
N TYR A 162 -10.17 15.78 39.41
CA TYR A 162 -10.94 16.03 38.17
C TYR A 162 -10.09 16.69 37.09
N VAL A 163 -9.24 17.63 37.44
CA VAL A 163 -8.31 18.30 36.53
C VAL A 163 -7.36 17.30 35.91
N GLU A 164 -6.77 16.40 36.69
CA GLU A 164 -5.91 15.31 36.17
C GLU A 164 -6.66 14.39 35.20
N LYS A 165 -7.89 13.99 35.53
CA LYS A 165 -8.74 13.18 34.67
C LYS A 165 -9.08 13.88 33.35
N ILE A 166 -9.34 15.19 33.39
CA ILE A 166 -9.62 15.97 32.17
C ILE A 166 -8.37 16.04 31.29
N LEU A 167 -7.20 16.35 31.85
CA LEU A 167 -5.93 16.39 31.13
C LEU A 167 -5.63 15.03 30.47
N PHE A 168 -5.72 13.96 31.26
CA PHE A 168 -5.49 12.61 30.77
C PHE A 168 -6.39 12.25 29.57
N ASN A 169 -7.70 12.52 29.67
CA ASN A 169 -8.63 12.21 28.59
C ASN A 169 -8.41 13.12 27.37
N THR A 170 -8.04 14.38 27.56
CA THR A 170 -7.76 15.32 26.48
C THR A 170 -6.51 14.91 25.69
N GLN A 171 -5.43 14.54 26.39
CA GLN A 171 -4.20 14.03 25.77
C GLN A 171 -4.45 12.71 25.03
N ARG A 172 -5.24 11.81 25.64
CA ARG A 172 -5.66 10.56 25.00
C ARG A 172 -6.45 10.82 23.70
N LEU A 173 -7.38 11.77 23.72
CA LEU A 173 -8.17 12.15 22.54
C LEU A 173 -7.29 12.77 21.45
N SER A 174 -6.37 13.66 21.84
CA SER A 174 -5.39 14.26 20.91
C SER A 174 -4.54 13.19 20.21
N GLY A 175 -4.02 12.23 20.97
CA GLY A 175 -3.25 11.11 20.43
C GLY A 175 -4.07 10.22 19.49
N LEU A 176 -5.32 9.92 19.83
CA LEU A 176 -6.23 9.12 19.00
C LEU A 176 -6.52 9.82 17.68
N VAL A 177 -6.88 11.10 17.71
CA VAL A 177 -7.11 11.90 16.50
C VAL A 177 -5.84 11.95 15.65
N GLY A 178 -4.66 12.21 16.26
CA GLY A 178 -3.37 12.23 15.57
C GLY A 178 -3.07 10.91 14.85
N ASN A 179 -3.29 9.77 15.51
CA ASN A 179 -3.06 8.46 14.94
C ASN A 179 -4.02 8.13 13.77
N ILE A 180 -5.33 8.48 13.89
CA ILE A 180 -6.31 8.31 12.80
C ILE A 180 -5.88 9.10 11.57
N LEU A 181 -5.46 10.33 11.77
CA LEU A 181 -5.06 11.23 10.70
C LEU A 181 -3.76 10.79 10.01
N LEU A 182 -2.78 10.35 10.81
CA LEU A 182 -1.52 9.81 10.27
C LEU A 182 -1.79 8.53 9.49
N LEU A 183 -2.62 7.63 10.02
CA LEU A 183 -2.99 6.39 9.35
C LEU A 183 -3.73 6.67 8.03
N SER A 184 -4.68 7.60 8.02
CA SER A 184 -5.39 8.02 6.81
C SER A 184 -4.45 8.60 5.75
N LYS A 185 -3.49 9.45 6.14
CA LYS A 185 -2.46 9.98 5.22
C LYS A 185 -1.57 8.89 4.64
N LEU A 186 -1.18 7.90 5.44
CA LEU A 186 -0.36 6.77 5.00
C LEU A 186 -1.12 5.83 4.06
N GLU A 187 -2.43 5.68 4.23
CA GLU A 187 -3.26 4.84 3.35
C GLU A 187 -3.42 5.44 1.95
N ASN A 188 -3.52 6.74 1.86
CA ASN A 188 -3.69 7.46 0.59
C ASN A 188 -2.36 7.72 -0.14
N GLN A 189 -1.25 7.09 0.27
CA GLN A 189 0.10 7.21 -0.33
C GLN A 189 0.63 8.65 -0.50
N ASN A 190 0.04 9.65 0.15
CA ASN A 190 0.26 11.06 -0.10
C ASN A 190 1.20 11.76 0.90
N ILE A 191 2.02 11.01 1.61
CA ILE A 191 3.11 11.62 2.37
C ILE A 191 4.33 11.64 1.44
N PRO A 192 4.78 12.83 0.98
CA PRO A 192 6.10 12.92 0.37
C PRO A 192 7.11 12.50 1.44
N MET A 193 7.58 11.26 1.34
CA MET A 193 8.55 10.73 2.29
C MET A 193 9.89 11.39 2.01
N LYS A 194 10.13 12.54 2.66
CA LYS A 194 11.48 13.09 2.70
C LYS A 194 12.34 12.10 3.47
N LYS A 195 13.12 11.32 2.74
CA LYS A 195 14.08 10.37 3.31
C LYS A 195 15.35 11.11 3.65
N THR A 196 15.87 10.87 4.85
CA THR A 196 17.16 11.37 5.33
C THR A 196 17.97 10.20 5.88
N GLU A 197 19.30 10.28 5.79
CA GLU A 197 20.18 9.34 6.49
C GLU A 197 20.29 9.79 7.96
N TYR A 198 20.07 8.85 8.88
CA TYR A 198 20.18 9.07 10.33
C TYR A 198 20.61 7.80 11.05
N ARG A 199 20.99 7.93 12.33
CA ARG A 199 21.38 6.84 13.22
C ARG A 199 20.12 6.18 13.79
N LEU A 200 19.79 4.98 13.30
CA LEU A 200 18.58 4.25 13.71
C LEU A 200 18.66 3.77 15.16
N ASP A 201 19.84 3.29 15.58
CA ASP A 201 20.11 2.90 16.97
C ASP A 201 19.90 4.06 17.95
N GLU A 202 20.34 5.25 17.58
CA GLU A 202 20.14 6.44 18.40
C GLU A 202 18.67 6.88 18.49
N GLN A 203 17.95 6.77 17.38
CA GLN A 203 16.51 7.03 17.37
C GLN A 203 15.75 6.07 18.30
N ILE A 204 16.09 4.77 18.28
CA ILE A 204 15.50 3.77 19.20
C ILE A 204 15.84 4.12 20.66
N ARG A 205 17.10 4.55 20.95
CA ARG A 205 17.47 5.00 22.30
C ARG A 205 16.66 6.22 22.76
N GLN A 206 16.43 7.19 21.86
CA GLN A 206 15.62 8.37 22.18
C GLN A 206 14.16 7.99 22.48
N ALA A 207 13.57 7.09 21.67
CA ALA A 207 12.22 6.57 21.93
C ALA A 207 12.16 5.87 23.30
N PHE A 208 13.14 5.04 23.61
CA PHE A 208 13.24 4.36 24.90
C PHE A 208 13.36 5.35 26.08
N LEU A 209 14.24 6.33 26.00
CA LEU A 209 14.43 7.34 27.06
C LEU A 209 13.19 8.21 27.25
N SER A 210 12.43 8.49 26.18
CA SER A 210 11.19 9.29 26.29
C SER A 210 10.09 8.59 27.12
N LEU A 211 10.22 7.28 27.35
CA LEU A 211 9.29 6.49 28.16
C LEU A 211 9.82 6.20 29.58
N GLU A 212 10.89 6.89 30.03
CA GLU A 212 11.59 6.64 31.30
C GLU A 212 10.65 6.61 32.49
N THR A 213 9.76 7.57 32.64
CA THR A 213 8.80 7.63 33.75
C THR A 213 7.96 6.36 33.84
N LYS A 214 7.44 5.86 32.69
CA LYS A 214 6.55 4.70 32.64
C LYS A 214 7.24 3.40 33.05
N TRP A 215 8.46 3.16 32.58
CA TRP A 215 9.16 1.94 32.91
C TRP A 215 9.83 1.99 34.28
N THR A 216 10.18 3.18 34.77
CA THR A 216 10.69 3.39 36.13
C THR A 216 9.59 3.13 37.16
N GLU A 217 8.36 3.63 36.95
CA GLU A 217 7.22 3.38 37.82
C GLU A 217 6.89 1.88 37.97
N LYS A 218 7.11 1.09 36.91
CA LYS A 218 6.93 -0.36 36.92
C LYS A 218 8.17 -1.14 37.36
N GLU A 219 9.29 -0.48 37.64
CA GLU A 219 10.58 -1.10 37.97
C GLU A 219 11.04 -2.12 36.90
N ILE A 220 10.78 -1.83 35.58
CA ILE A 220 11.13 -2.75 34.48
C ILE A 220 12.63 -2.72 34.23
N GLY A 221 13.22 -3.93 34.16
CA GLY A 221 14.60 -4.12 33.74
C GLY A 221 14.75 -4.13 32.22
N PHE A 222 15.92 -3.73 31.70
CA PHE A 222 16.19 -3.74 30.27
C PHE A 222 17.48 -4.44 29.95
N GLN A 223 17.46 -5.22 28.86
CA GLN A 223 18.63 -5.71 28.16
C GLN A 223 18.66 -5.10 26.77
N VAL A 224 19.68 -4.29 26.47
CA VAL A 224 19.73 -3.48 25.25
C VAL A 224 21.01 -3.78 24.47
N GLU A 225 20.85 -4.34 23.28
CA GLU A 225 21.94 -4.66 22.36
C GLU A 225 21.62 -4.03 21.00
N LEU A 226 22.03 -2.79 20.78
CA LEU A 226 21.79 -2.04 19.55
C LEU A 226 23.10 -1.81 18.82
N GLU A 227 23.27 -2.47 17.68
CA GLU A 227 24.38 -2.19 16.75
C GLU A 227 24.24 -0.77 16.19
N GLU A 228 25.38 -0.14 15.88
CA GLU A 228 25.40 1.17 15.24
C GLU A 228 24.96 1.05 13.78
N VAL A 229 23.77 1.54 13.46
CA VAL A 229 23.16 1.41 12.14
C VAL A 229 22.78 2.78 11.58
N LYS A 230 23.28 3.11 10.39
CA LYS A 230 22.77 4.22 9.58
C LYS A 230 21.67 3.73 8.67
N TYR A 231 20.55 4.43 8.66
CA TYR A 231 19.39 4.07 7.88
C TYR A 231 18.85 5.29 7.10
N THR A 232 18.45 5.07 5.85
CA THR A 232 17.82 6.10 5.00
C THR A 232 16.32 5.92 4.99
N GLY A 233 15.60 6.82 5.65
CA GLY A 233 14.14 6.74 5.80
C GLY A 233 13.52 8.04 6.29
N ASN A 234 12.22 8.02 6.56
CA ASN A 234 11.54 9.14 7.20
C ASN A 234 11.66 9.01 8.73
N GLU A 235 12.60 9.76 9.30
CA GLU A 235 12.93 9.72 10.72
C GLU A 235 11.69 9.96 11.62
N GLY A 236 10.85 10.95 11.29
CA GLY A 236 9.64 11.25 12.06
C GLY A 236 8.62 10.12 12.07
N LEU A 237 8.41 9.46 10.93
CA LEU A 237 7.49 8.31 10.86
C LEU A 237 8.03 7.10 11.63
N PHE A 238 9.31 6.84 11.53
CA PHE A 238 9.90 5.68 12.20
C PHE A 238 9.92 5.82 13.71
N MET A 239 10.00 7.04 14.24
CA MET A 239 9.84 7.29 15.66
C MET A 239 8.50 6.73 16.19
N HIS A 240 7.42 6.81 15.41
CA HIS A 240 6.13 6.20 15.78
C HIS A 240 6.17 4.67 15.88
N ILE A 241 7.03 4.00 15.10
CA ILE A 241 7.23 2.53 15.22
C ILE A 241 7.75 2.21 16.62
N TRP A 242 8.87 2.83 16.97
CA TRP A 242 9.57 2.54 18.23
C TRP A 242 8.74 2.91 19.44
N MET A 243 8.12 4.09 19.42
CA MET A 243 7.25 4.55 20.49
C MET A 243 6.08 3.60 20.75
N ASN A 244 5.38 3.15 19.69
CA ASN A 244 4.24 2.25 19.85
C ASN A 244 4.66 0.85 20.32
N LEU A 245 5.76 0.30 19.80
CA LEU A 245 6.25 -1.01 20.19
C LEU A 245 6.75 -1.01 21.63
N LEU A 246 7.55 -0.02 22.03
CA LEU A 246 8.10 0.12 23.38
C LEU A 246 7.00 0.41 24.41
N ASP A 247 6.05 1.31 24.09
CA ASP A 247 4.92 1.59 24.98
C ASP A 247 4.06 0.34 25.22
N ASN A 248 3.82 -0.46 24.17
CA ASN A 248 3.13 -1.74 24.32
C ASN A 248 3.92 -2.72 25.19
N ALA A 249 5.21 -2.88 24.96
CA ALA A 249 6.05 -3.77 25.77
C ALA A 249 6.04 -3.38 27.26
N ILE A 250 6.21 -2.08 27.56
CA ILE A 250 6.15 -1.57 28.93
C ILE A 250 4.75 -1.79 29.55
N LYS A 251 3.70 -1.53 28.77
CA LYS A 251 2.31 -1.66 29.22
C LYS A 251 1.97 -3.08 29.61
N PHE A 252 2.33 -4.08 28.79
CA PHE A 252 1.95 -5.47 28.98
C PHE A 252 2.93 -6.27 29.83
N SER A 253 4.16 -5.80 30.01
CA SER A 253 5.10 -6.44 30.94
C SER A 253 4.59 -6.38 32.38
N PRO A 254 4.83 -7.42 33.18
CA PRO A 254 4.58 -7.39 34.62
C PRO A 254 5.51 -6.36 35.30
N ALA A 255 5.14 -5.90 36.50
CA ALA A 255 6.05 -5.12 37.33
C ALA A 255 7.32 -5.93 37.64
N LYS A 256 8.48 -5.28 37.57
CA LYS A 256 9.83 -5.90 37.71
C LYS A 256 10.16 -6.92 36.62
N GLY A 257 9.40 -6.94 35.53
CA GLY A 257 9.70 -7.75 34.35
C GLY A 257 10.90 -7.20 33.56
N THR A 258 11.33 -7.93 32.55
CA THR A 258 12.45 -7.56 31.69
C THR A 258 12.00 -7.39 30.25
N ILE A 259 12.45 -6.30 29.61
CA ILE A 259 12.27 -6.05 28.18
C ILE A 259 13.64 -6.16 27.52
N MET A 260 13.72 -6.88 26.40
CA MET A 260 14.94 -7.04 25.64
C MET A 260 14.81 -6.38 24.27
N MET A 261 15.84 -5.65 23.86
CA MET A 261 15.90 -4.95 22.58
C MET A 261 17.18 -5.31 21.84
N PHE A 262 17.02 -5.74 20.60
CA PHE A 262 18.14 -6.06 19.72
C PHE A 262 18.00 -5.33 18.40
N LEU A 263 19.04 -4.68 17.93
CA LEU A 263 19.14 -4.11 16.59
C LEU A 263 20.35 -4.69 15.90
N LYS A 264 20.16 -5.25 14.72
CA LYS A 264 21.23 -5.86 13.94
C LYS A 264 21.11 -5.46 12.48
N GLN A 265 22.26 -5.13 11.87
CA GLN A 265 22.34 -4.93 10.44
C GLN A 265 22.68 -6.24 9.74
N GLU A 266 21.88 -6.63 8.77
CA GLU A 266 22.14 -7.72 7.85
C GLU A 266 22.59 -7.16 6.49
N LYS A 267 22.90 -8.04 5.53
CA LYS A 267 23.46 -7.64 4.24
C LYS A 267 22.55 -6.69 3.44
N ASP A 268 21.23 -6.94 3.46
CA ASP A 268 20.23 -6.23 2.64
C ASP A 268 19.06 -5.69 3.49
N SER A 269 19.11 -5.87 4.81
CA SER A 269 18.05 -5.42 5.74
C SER A 269 18.62 -5.03 7.11
N VAL A 270 17.80 -4.34 7.89
CA VAL A 270 18.02 -4.08 9.31
C VAL A 270 16.91 -4.77 10.07
N MET A 271 17.28 -5.53 11.10
CA MET A 271 16.34 -6.27 11.95
C MET A 271 16.33 -5.66 13.35
N PHE A 272 15.12 -5.28 13.82
CA PHE A 272 14.88 -4.89 15.19
C PHE A 272 14.00 -5.93 15.87
N ILE A 273 14.39 -6.39 17.03
CA ILE A 273 13.66 -7.36 17.85
C ILE A 273 13.38 -6.73 19.20
N LEU A 274 12.12 -6.79 19.61
CA LEU A 274 11.66 -6.37 20.94
C LEU A 274 10.96 -7.53 21.59
N GLU A 275 11.42 -7.91 22.79
CA GLU A 275 10.84 -8.99 23.59
C GLU A 275 10.36 -8.47 24.94
N ASP A 276 9.21 -8.90 25.38
CA ASP A 276 8.63 -8.62 26.67
C ASP A 276 8.30 -9.91 27.45
N GLU A 277 8.00 -9.78 28.73
CA GLU A 277 7.56 -10.87 29.63
C GLU A 277 6.06 -10.77 29.93
N GLY A 278 5.28 -10.22 29.00
CA GLY A 278 3.83 -10.09 29.12
C GLY A 278 3.08 -11.42 29.00
N PRO A 279 1.75 -11.36 28.88
CA PRO A 279 0.90 -12.57 28.77
C PRO A 279 1.03 -13.30 27.43
N GLY A 280 1.73 -12.71 26.43
CA GLY A 280 1.77 -13.23 25.06
C GLY A 280 0.50 -12.87 24.27
N ILE A 281 0.35 -13.48 23.11
CA ILE A 281 -0.74 -13.24 22.16
C ILE A 281 -1.38 -14.60 21.83
N GLU A 282 -2.69 -14.72 21.93
CA GLU A 282 -3.42 -15.92 21.51
C GLU A 282 -3.23 -16.17 20.01
N ASP A 283 -3.11 -17.46 19.61
CA ASP A 283 -2.73 -17.82 18.23
C ASP A 283 -3.76 -17.38 17.18
N ASP A 284 -5.02 -17.40 17.52
CA ASP A 284 -6.14 -17.00 16.66
C ASP A 284 -6.24 -15.49 16.43
N VAL A 285 -5.59 -14.66 17.28
CA VAL A 285 -5.62 -13.21 17.17
C VAL A 285 -4.31 -12.59 16.66
N LYS A 286 -3.23 -13.37 16.51
CA LYS A 286 -1.91 -12.88 16.09
C LYS A 286 -1.94 -12.08 14.78
N THR A 287 -2.78 -12.45 13.84
CA THR A 287 -2.95 -11.70 12.58
C THR A 287 -3.80 -10.46 12.75
N ARG A 288 -4.70 -10.44 13.72
CA ARG A 288 -5.67 -9.36 13.96
C ARG A 288 -5.14 -8.25 14.85
N ILE A 289 -4.06 -8.46 15.59
CA ILE A 289 -3.47 -7.39 16.43
C ILE A 289 -3.01 -6.18 15.66
N PHE A 290 -2.81 -6.30 14.35
CA PHE A 290 -2.48 -5.20 13.43
C PHE A 290 -3.72 -4.56 12.78
N ASP A 291 -4.93 -5.07 13.06
CA ASP A 291 -6.17 -4.48 12.55
C ASP A 291 -6.50 -3.20 13.34
N LYS A 292 -7.11 -2.23 12.65
CA LYS A 292 -7.53 -0.97 13.25
C LYS A 292 -8.56 -1.22 14.35
N PHE A 293 -8.40 -0.53 15.49
CA PHE A 293 -9.30 -0.60 16.65
C PHE A 293 -9.39 -1.98 17.31
N TYR A 294 -8.54 -2.93 16.90
CA TYR A 294 -8.55 -4.24 17.52
C TYR A 294 -7.92 -4.19 18.92
N GLN A 295 -8.60 -4.82 19.89
CA GLN A 295 -8.14 -5.03 21.25
C GLN A 295 -8.55 -6.44 21.66
N ALA A 296 -7.66 -7.20 22.30
CA ALA A 296 -8.03 -8.52 22.82
C ALA A 296 -9.02 -8.39 23.99
N ASP A 297 -9.99 -9.29 24.09
CA ASP A 297 -11.15 -9.21 24.99
C ASP A 297 -10.83 -9.04 26.51
N GLY A 298 -9.62 -9.34 26.94
CA GLY A 298 -9.14 -9.10 28.31
C GLY A 298 -8.62 -7.70 28.58
N SER A 299 -8.44 -6.87 27.56
CA SER A 299 -7.74 -5.58 27.65
C SER A 299 -8.63 -4.36 27.84
N HIS A 300 -9.95 -4.52 28.01
CA HIS A 300 -10.87 -3.38 28.27
C HIS A 300 -10.52 -2.56 29.53
N LYS A 301 -9.65 -3.07 30.42
CA LYS A 301 -9.05 -2.33 31.53
C LYS A 301 -7.67 -1.74 31.20
N ALA A 302 -7.05 -2.10 30.08
CA ALA A 302 -5.74 -1.63 29.69
C ALA A 302 -5.89 -0.46 28.72
N GLU A 303 -5.24 0.66 29.03
CA GLU A 303 -5.19 1.87 28.22
C GLU A 303 -4.71 1.60 26.80
N GLY A 304 -5.47 2.00 25.78
CA GLY A 304 -5.09 1.90 24.39
C GLY A 304 -6.26 2.16 23.45
N ASN A 305 -5.96 2.49 22.18
CA ASN A 305 -6.97 2.82 21.17
C ASN A 305 -7.09 1.76 20.08
N GLY A 306 -6.26 0.69 20.11
CA GLY A 306 -6.18 -0.30 19.06
C GLY A 306 -5.66 0.21 17.71
N LEU A 307 -4.97 1.37 17.72
CA LEU A 307 -4.42 1.98 16.49
C LEU A 307 -2.89 1.90 16.41
N GLY A 308 -2.20 1.70 17.54
CA GLY A 308 -0.74 1.75 17.59
C GLY A 308 -0.07 0.70 16.69
N LEU A 309 -0.46 -0.58 16.81
CA LEU A 309 0.10 -1.66 15.99
C LEU A 309 -0.34 -1.58 14.53
N ALA A 310 -1.57 -1.12 14.25
CA ALA A 310 -2.02 -0.85 12.88
C ALA A 310 -1.18 0.24 12.20
N LEU A 311 -0.83 1.30 12.96
CA LEU A 311 0.06 2.36 12.50
C LEU A 311 1.48 1.84 12.23
N VAL A 312 2.03 1.05 13.17
CA VAL A 312 3.34 0.40 13.00
C VAL A 312 3.36 -0.44 11.72
N LYS A 313 2.37 -1.31 11.54
CA LYS A 313 2.26 -2.15 10.35
C LYS A 313 2.24 -1.32 9.08
N ARG A 314 1.43 -0.25 9.05
CA ARG A 314 1.32 0.62 7.87
C ARG A 314 2.61 1.37 7.55
N ILE A 315 3.33 1.87 8.57
CA ILE A 315 4.62 2.55 8.37
C ILE A 315 5.66 1.56 7.84
N VAL A 316 5.77 0.37 8.44
CA VAL A 316 6.71 -0.67 8.03
C VAL A 316 6.42 -1.13 6.59
N ASP A 317 5.15 -1.38 6.25
CA ASP A 317 4.75 -1.76 4.88
C ASP A 317 5.07 -0.65 3.86
N SER A 318 4.88 0.62 4.22
CA SER A 318 5.22 1.76 3.35
C SER A 318 6.72 1.92 3.09
N ALA A 319 7.55 1.39 3.99
CA ALA A 319 9.00 1.31 3.82
C ALA A 319 9.45 0.04 3.06
N GLY A 320 8.51 -0.84 2.67
CA GLY A 320 8.81 -2.13 2.03
C GLY A 320 9.35 -3.18 3.02
N GLY A 321 9.17 -2.96 4.32
CA GLY A 321 9.59 -3.86 5.38
C GLY A 321 8.52 -4.87 5.80
N THR A 322 8.81 -5.65 6.82
CA THR A 322 7.89 -6.60 7.43
C THR A 322 7.87 -6.46 8.94
N ILE A 323 6.71 -6.70 9.56
CA ILE A 323 6.57 -6.84 11.02
C ILE A 323 5.86 -8.14 11.35
N LYS A 324 6.37 -8.85 12.35
CA LYS A 324 5.79 -10.09 12.88
C LYS A 324 5.66 -10.01 14.40
N ALA A 325 4.68 -10.71 14.93
CA ALA A 325 4.50 -10.90 16.36
C ALA A 325 4.46 -12.40 16.67
N GLU A 326 5.26 -12.82 17.63
CA GLU A 326 5.43 -14.22 18.01
C GLU A 326 5.37 -14.34 19.54
N ASN A 327 4.95 -15.48 20.07
CA ASN A 327 5.11 -15.77 21.48
C ASN A 327 6.51 -16.30 21.75
N ARG A 328 7.08 -15.93 22.88
CA ARG A 328 8.34 -16.50 23.39
C ARG A 328 8.07 -17.86 24.01
N GLU A 329 9.07 -18.73 23.99
CA GLU A 329 8.99 -20.11 24.52
C GLU A 329 8.65 -20.16 26.03
N TYR A 330 9.12 -19.16 26.79
CA TYR A 330 8.93 -19.08 28.25
C TYR A 330 7.91 -18.01 28.67
N GLY A 331 7.00 -17.63 27.79
CA GLY A 331 6.00 -16.58 28.00
C GLY A 331 6.45 -15.20 27.51
N GLY A 332 5.49 -14.33 27.27
CA GLY A 332 5.74 -13.01 26.69
C GLY A 332 5.62 -12.98 25.18
N CYS A 333 5.84 -11.81 24.63
CA CYS A 333 5.73 -11.54 23.21
C CYS A 333 7.09 -11.14 22.62
N ARG A 334 7.28 -11.43 21.33
CA ARG A 334 8.39 -10.99 20.50
C ARG A 334 7.85 -10.29 19.28
N PHE A 335 8.21 -9.02 19.09
CA PHE A 335 8.00 -8.30 17.84
C PHE A 335 9.30 -8.27 17.03
N VAL A 336 9.20 -8.60 15.74
CA VAL A 336 10.32 -8.55 14.80
C VAL A 336 9.96 -7.59 13.69
N VAL A 337 10.74 -6.52 13.55
CA VAL A 337 10.63 -5.56 12.45
C VAL A 337 11.84 -5.71 11.56
N GLU A 338 11.61 -5.96 10.28
CA GLU A 338 12.64 -6.04 9.24
C GLU A 338 12.44 -4.92 8.22
N LEU A 339 13.46 -4.11 8.02
CA LEU A 339 13.44 -2.95 7.12
C LEU A 339 14.51 -3.15 6.03
N PRO A 340 14.15 -3.03 4.73
CA PRO A 340 15.13 -3.17 3.66
C PRO A 340 16.11 -1.99 3.64
N ILE A 341 17.38 -2.25 3.44
CA ILE A 341 18.38 -1.22 3.15
C ILE A 341 18.27 -0.90 1.66
N GLN A 342 17.82 0.31 1.34
CA GLN A 342 17.84 0.78 -0.04
C GLN A 342 19.29 0.95 -0.47
N LYS A 343 19.76 0.15 -1.43
CA LYS A 343 21.01 0.45 -2.12
C LYS A 343 20.76 1.70 -2.93
N ASP A 344 21.56 2.74 -2.72
CA ASP A 344 21.60 3.86 -3.65
C ASP A 344 21.83 3.26 -5.05
N GLU A 345 20.83 3.32 -5.91
CA GLU A 345 21.07 3.18 -7.34
C GLU A 345 21.94 4.38 -7.70
N ALA A 346 23.23 4.13 -7.82
CA ALA A 346 24.19 5.11 -8.30
C ALA A 346 23.68 5.62 -9.66
N ILE A 347 23.35 6.92 -9.67
CA ILE A 347 22.97 7.70 -10.86
C ILE A 347 24.11 7.70 -11.86
#